data_f8f2965ac4f63616f8ec092c9581385b
#
_entry.id   f8f2965ac4f63616f8ec092c9581385b
#
_cell.length_a   1.000
_cell.length_b   1.000
_cell.length_c   1.000
_cell.angle_alpha   90.00
_cell.angle_beta   90.00
_cell.angle_gamma   90.00
#
_symmetry.space_group_name_H-M   'P 1'
#
loop_
_entity.id
_entity.type
_entity.pdbx_description
1 polymer ?
#
loop_
_entity_poly.entity_id
_entity_poly.type
_entity_poly.pdbx_seq_one_letter_code
_entity_poly.pdbx_strand_id
1 'polypeptide(L)'
;MILEMTDGYEGTQAAIAELYVLDNNGERVPREGWTVDYVSSEDNEGVNRTGDKIFDLQESTYWQSKPGAGYPHIVVIDLGRPVNASAIQYLPRMEPGAPGAIKNVKVYMK
;
A
#
# COMPACT_ATOMS: atom_id res chain seq x y z
N MET A 1 3.66 9.60 -5.19
CA MET A 1 4.45 8.46 -4.66
C MET A 1 4.04 7.19 -5.38
N ILE A 2 5.01 6.46 -5.88
CA ILE A 2 4.78 5.20 -6.59
C ILE A 2 5.38 4.08 -5.76
N LEU A 3 4.56 3.06 -5.47
CA LEU A 3 5.02 1.84 -4.83
C LEU A 3 5.02 0.73 -5.87
N GLU A 4 6.20 0.19 -6.15
CA GLU A 4 6.35 -0.97 -7.03
C GLU A 4 6.76 -2.17 -6.19
N MET A 5 5.82 -3.06 -5.95
CA MET A 5 6.04 -4.28 -5.18
C MET A 5 6.49 -5.38 -6.12
N THR A 6 7.72 -5.85 -5.94
CA THR A 6 8.36 -6.77 -6.89
C THR A 6 8.35 -8.22 -6.42
N ASP A 7 8.15 -8.47 -5.13
CA ASP A 7 8.13 -9.83 -4.58
C ASP A 7 7.37 -9.87 -3.26
N GLY A 8 6.87 -11.03 -2.91
CA GLY A 8 6.20 -11.29 -1.64
C GLY A 8 6.71 -12.58 -1.00
N TYR A 9 6.30 -12.83 0.23
CA TYR A 9 6.72 -14.03 0.97
C TYR A 9 5.94 -15.27 0.56
N GLU A 10 4.66 -15.12 0.20
CA GLU A 10 3.81 -16.23 -0.21
C GLU A 10 2.88 -15.82 -1.35
N GLY A 11 2.76 -16.69 -2.35
CA GLY A 11 1.81 -16.51 -3.45
C GLY A 11 2.10 -15.29 -4.31
N THR A 12 1.09 -14.81 -4.99
CA THR A 12 1.19 -13.73 -5.99
C THR A 12 0.46 -12.46 -5.57
N GLN A 13 -0.36 -12.51 -4.50
CA GLN A 13 -1.10 -11.34 -4.04
C GLN A 13 -0.27 -10.47 -3.11
N ALA A 14 -0.48 -9.15 -3.18
CA ALA A 14 0.04 -8.19 -2.22
C ALA A 14 -1.13 -7.53 -1.49
N ALA A 15 -0.94 -7.18 -0.22
CA ALA A 15 -1.95 -6.50 0.59
C ALA A 15 -1.29 -5.47 1.50
N ILE A 16 -1.95 -4.33 1.70
CA ILE A 16 -1.50 -3.27 2.59
C ILE A 16 -2.68 -2.84 3.46
N ALA A 17 -2.56 -3.02 4.78
CA ALA A 17 -3.57 -2.55 5.73
C ALA A 17 -3.41 -1.06 6.00
N GLU A 18 -2.18 -0.60 6.23
CA GLU A 18 -1.87 0.81 6.41
C GLU A 18 -0.49 1.14 5.88
N LEU A 19 -0.33 2.37 5.42
CA LEU A 19 0.94 2.91 4.97
C LEU A 19 1.16 4.27 5.61
N TYR A 20 2.34 4.48 6.16
CA TYR A 20 2.75 5.76 6.72
C TYR A 20 3.97 6.27 5.98
N VAL A 21 3.98 7.55 5.69
CA VAL A 21 5.15 8.24 5.14
C VAL A 21 5.77 9.05 6.27
N LEU A 22 7.07 8.89 6.48
CA LEU A 22 7.81 9.62 7.52
C LEU A 22 8.61 10.73 6.87
N ASP A 23 8.58 11.92 7.49
CA ASP A 23 9.36 13.07 7.05
C ASP A 23 10.82 13.00 7.55
N ASN A 24 11.59 14.03 7.29
CA ASN A 24 13.00 14.08 7.69
C ASN A 24 13.21 14.12 9.21
N ASN A 25 12.17 14.41 9.98
CA ASN A 25 12.19 14.39 11.44
C ASN A 25 11.71 13.05 12.02
N GLY A 26 11.37 12.09 11.17
CA GLY A 26 10.82 10.81 11.58
C GLY A 26 9.36 10.87 11.98
N GLU A 27 8.66 11.95 11.68
CA GLU A 27 7.25 12.12 12.00
C GLU A 27 6.37 11.68 10.83
N ARG A 28 5.18 11.17 11.14
CA ARG A 28 4.22 10.76 10.12
C ARG A 28 3.64 11.96 9.40
N VAL A 29 3.69 11.93 8.07
CA VAL A 29 3.08 12.95 7.23
C VAL A 29 1.56 12.84 7.32
N PRO A 30 0.83 13.96 7.56
CA PRO A 30 -0.64 13.92 7.59
C PRO A 30 -1.22 13.44 6.26
N ARG A 31 -2.32 12.71 6.34
CA ARG A 31 -2.95 12.06 5.17
C ARG A 31 -3.98 12.91 4.46
N GLU A 32 -4.23 14.11 4.93
CA GLU A 32 -5.17 15.00 4.27
C GLU A 32 -4.74 15.26 2.83
N GLY A 33 -5.66 15.10 1.91
CA GLY A 33 -5.41 15.31 0.50
C GLY A 33 -4.80 14.11 -0.24
N TRP A 34 -4.53 13.01 0.44
CA TRP A 34 -4.06 11.80 -0.24
C TRP A 34 -5.19 11.19 -1.07
N THR A 35 -4.86 10.84 -2.31
CA THR A 35 -5.78 10.13 -3.21
C THR A 35 -5.05 9.00 -3.90
N VAL A 36 -5.80 7.98 -4.31
CA VAL A 36 -5.25 6.89 -5.12
C VAL A 36 -5.33 7.30 -6.58
N ASP A 37 -4.18 7.44 -7.23
CA ASP A 37 -4.13 7.73 -8.66
C ASP A 37 -4.24 6.46 -9.51
N TYR A 38 -3.67 5.36 -9.02
CA TYR A 38 -3.64 4.12 -9.79
C TYR A 38 -3.33 2.93 -8.88
N VAL A 39 -3.98 1.81 -9.14
CA VAL A 39 -3.57 0.50 -8.63
C VAL A 39 -3.56 -0.48 -9.79
N SER A 40 -2.59 -1.38 -9.84
CA SER A 40 -2.49 -2.37 -10.90
C SER A 40 -3.63 -3.38 -10.85
N SER A 41 -4.15 -3.69 -9.67
CA SER A 41 -5.35 -4.51 -9.49
C SER A 41 -5.93 -4.34 -8.09
N GLU A 42 -7.19 -4.71 -7.91
CA GLU A 42 -7.88 -4.71 -6.63
C GLU A 42 -8.79 -5.94 -6.53
N ASP A 43 -8.84 -6.55 -5.35
CA ASP A 43 -9.75 -7.65 -5.07
C ASP A 43 -11.04 -7.08 -4.48
N ASN A 44 -12.10 -7.04 -5.27
CA ASN A 44 -13.41 -6.54 -4.87
C ASN A 44 -14.46 -7.63 -4.75
N GLU A 45 -14.07 -8.89 -4.83
CA GLU A 45 -15.01 -10.01 -4.72
C GLU A 45 -15.39 -10.24 -3.25
N GLY A 46 -16.66 -9.99 -2.94
CA GLY A 46 -17.24 -10.20 -1.63
C GLY A 46 -16.95 -9.12 -0.60
N VAL A 47 -15.74 -8.63 -0.52
CA VAL A 47 -15.30 -7.57 0.39
C VAL A 47 -14.58 -6.49 -0.41
N ASN A 48 -14.83 -5.23 -0.06
CA ASN A 48 -14.19 -4.11 -0.73
C ASN A 48 -12.74 -3.95 -0.24
N ARG A 49 -11.77 -4.27 -1.09
CA ARG A 49 -10.33 -4.18 -0.81
C ARG A 49 -9.64 -3.23 -1.77
N THR A 50 -10.23 -2.05 -1.93
CA THR A 50 -9.76 -1.01 -2.83
C THR A 50 -8.53 -0.27 -2.30
N GLY A 51 -7.86 0.48 -3.18
CA GLY A 51 -6.61 1.17 -2.84
C GLY A 51 -6.73 2.20 -1.72
N ASP A 52 -7.90 2.81 -1.54
CA ASP A 52 -8.14 3.78 -0.46
C ASP A 52 -8.01 3.15 0.94
N LYS A 53 -8.10 1.84 1.06
CA LYS A 53 -7.92 1.13 2.33
C LYS A 53 -6.50 1.22 2.85
N ILE A 54 -5.53 1.57 2.00
CA ILE A 54 -4.12 1.73 2.38
C ILE A 54 -3.94 2.86 3.40
N PHE A 55 -4.80 3.88 3.38
CA PHE A 55 -4.67 5.05 4.26
C PHE A 55 -5.99 5.50 4.90
N ASP A 56 -6.85 4.55 5.24
CA ASP A 56 -8.15 4.86 5.87
C ASP A 56 -8.10 4.89 7.41
N LEU A 57 -6.94 4.70 8.02
CA LEU A 57 -6.70 4.67 9.46
C LEU A 57 -7.43 3.52 10.17
N GLN A 58 -7.77 2.47 9.44
CA GLN A 58 -8.41 1.27 10.00
C GLN A 58 -7.53 0.06 9.71
N GLU A 59 -6.93 -0.52 10.74
CA GLU A 59 -6.04 -1.66 10.60
C GLU A 59 -6.76 -2.95 10.17
N SER A 60 -8.07 -3.01 10.35
CA SER A 60 -8.88 -4.17 9.97
C SER A 60 -9.28 -4.20 8.50
N THR A 61 -9.12 -3.10 7.79
CA THR A 61 -9.34 -3.02 6.34
C THR A 61 -8.01 -2.99 5.62
N TYR A 62 -7.99 -3.39 4.36
CA TYR A 62 -6.74 -3.44 3.59
C TYR A 62 -7.04 -3.43 2.09
N TRP A 63 -6.07 -2.89 1.33
CA TRP A 63 -6.02 -3.12 -0.10
C TRP A 63 -5.41 -4.50 -0.35
N GLN A 64 -5.93 -5.21 -1.33
CA GLN A 64 -5.35 -6.46 -1.78
C GLN A 64 -5.41 -6.54 -3.30
N SER A 65 -4.35 -7.03 -3.92
CA SER A 65 -4.31 -7.24 -5.36
C SER A 65 -5.23 -8.40 -5.75
N LYS A 66 -5.66 -8.39 -7.01
CA LYS A 66 -6.59 -9.40 -7.53
C LYS A 66 -5.95 -10.79 -7.50
N PRO A 67 -6.69 -11.84 -7.09
CA PRO A 67 -6.19 -13.21 -7.18
C PRO A 67 -5.78 -13.56 -8.61
N GLY A 68 -4.62 -14.20 -8.75
CA GLY A 68 -4.07 -14.58 -10.05
C GLY A 68 -3.27 -13.50 -10.76
N ALA A 69 -3.36 -12.25 -10.32
CA ALA A 69 -2.46 -11.19 -10.82
C ALA A 69 -1.08 -11.38 -10.19
N GLY A 70 -0.06 -11.52 -11.02
CA GLY A 70 1.31 -11.72 -10.55
C GLY A 70 2.05 -10.42 -10.26
N TYR A 71 3.21 -10.55 -9.66
CA TYR A 71 4.11 -9.42 -9.45
C TYR A 71 4.68 -8.93 -10.80
N PRO A 72 5.04 -7.64 -10.93
CA PRO A 72 4.94 -6.61 -9.90
C PRO A 72 3.53 -6.06 -9.73
N HIS A 73 3.23 -5.60 -8.51
CA HIS A 73 2.01 -4.84 -8.24
C HIS A 73 2.39 -3.38 -8.05
N ILE A 74 1.58 -2.46 -8.57
CA ILE A 74 1.87 -1.04 -8.55
C ILE A 74 0.71 -0.29 -7.91
N VAL A 75 1.04 0.58 -6.97
CA VAL A 75 0.11 1.51 -6.35
C VAL A 75 0.68 2.92 -6.46
N VAL A 76 -0.10 3.85 -6.98
CA VAL A 76 0.30 5.26 -7.07
C VAL A 76 -0.63 6.08 -6.19
N ILE A 77 -0.04 6.80 -5.24
CA ILE A 77 -0.75 7.67 -4.31
C ILE A 77 -0.31 9.11 -4.54
N ASP A 78 -1.29 9.99 -4.78
CA ASP A 78 -1.05 11.42 -4.81
C ASP A 78 -1.13 11.93 -3.37
N LEU A 79 -0.05 12.51 -2.87
CA LEU A 79 0.02 13.03 -1.51
C LEU A 79 -0.59 14.42 -1.40
N GLY A 80 -1.03 15.02 -2.50
CA GLY A 80 -1.73 16.31 -2.53
C GLY A 80 -0.85 17.53 -2.31
N ARG A 81 0.44 17.33 -1.99
CA ARG A 81 1.41 18.41 -1.75
C ARG A 81 2.82 17.83 -1.82
N PRO A 82 3.83 18.70 -2.00
CA PRO A 82 5.23 18.26 -1.91
C PRO A 82 5.54 17.72 -0.51
N VAL A 83 6.21 16.56 -0.44
CA VAL A 83 6.58 15.91 0.81
C VAL A 83 8.05 15.50 0.73
N ASN A 84 8.82 15.83 1.77
CA ASN A 84 10.18 15.34 1.93
C ASN A 84 10.15 14.06 2.75
N ALA A 85 10.02 12.92 2.07
CA ALA A 85 9.94 11.62 2.71
C ALA A 85 11.33 11.07 2.99
N SER A 86 11.56 10.59 4.21
CA SER A 86 12.79 9.88 4.57
C SER A 86 12.59 8.37 4.63
N ALA A 87 11.37 7.92 4.90
CA ALA A 87 11.05 6.50 5.03
C ALA A 87 9.55 6.27 4.85
N ILE A 88 9.19 5.01 4.63
CA ILE A 88 7.80 4.56 4.71
C ILE A 88 7.70 3.44 5.74
N GLN A 89 6.54 3.33 6.37
CA GLN A 89 6.19 2.21 7.24
C GLN A 89 4.96 1.54 6.66
N TYR A 90 4.97 0.23 6.63
CA TYR A 90 3.91 -0.56 6.03
C TYR A 90 3.37 -1.55 7.07
N LEU A 91 2.03 -1.58 7.19
CA LEU A 91 1.35 -2.55 8.02
C LEU A 91 0.73 -3.61 7.11
N PRO A 92 1.14 -4.89 7.24
CA PRO A 92 0.56 -5.94 6.44
C PRO A 92 -0.86 -6.28 6.91
N ARG A 93 -1.56 -7.08 6.12
CA ARG A 93 -2.81 -7.67 6.51
C ARG A 93 -2.63 -8.46 7.80
N MET A 94 -3.51 -8.24 8.79
CA MET A 94 -3.28 -8.67 10.17
C MET A 94 -3.72 -10.09 10.51
N GLU A 95 -4.48 -10.76 9.64
CA GLU A 95 -4.91 -12.13 9.91
C GLU A 95 -3.72 -13.09 9.87
N PRO A 96 -3.54 -13.95 10.89
CA PRO A 96 -2.46 -14.94 10.89
C PRO A 96 -2.53 -15.85 9.67
N GLY A 97 -1.40 -16.03 8.99
CA GLY A 97 -1.31 -16.89 7.82
C GLY A 97 -1.94 -16.32 6.55
N ALA A 98 -2.44 -15.09 6.56
CA ALA A 98 -3.03 -14.47 5.40
C ALA A 98 -1.96 -14.19 4.32
N PRO A 99 -2.30 -14.37 3.02
CA PRO A 99 -1.39 -14.01 1.95
C PRO A 99 -1.25 -12.49 1.82
N GLY A 100 -0.22 -12.05 1.11
CA GLY A 100 -0.08 -10.65 0.74
C GLY A 100 1.05 -9.89 1.40
N ALA A 101 1.83 -10.52 2.28
CA ALA A 101 3.00 -9.89 2.87
C ALA A 101 4.03 -9.58 1.78
N ILE A 102 4.48 -8.33 1.74
CA ILE A 102 5.39 -7.82 0.70
C ILE A 102 6.83 -8.02 1.15
N LYS A 103 7.66 -8.59 0.29
CA LYS A 103 9.06 -8.81 0.56
C LYS A 103 9.95 -7.68 0.04
N ASN A 104 9.72 -7.26 -1.20
CA ASN A 104 10.52 -6.22 -1.84
C ASN A 104 9.61 -5.16 -2.45
N VAL A 105 9.93 -3.90 -2.16
CA VAL A 105 9.20 -2.76 -2.71
C VAL A 105 10.18 -1.68 -3.12
N LYS A 106 9.94 -1.06 -4.27
CA LYS A 106 10.65 0.15 -4.71
C LYS A 106 9.71 1.33 -4.56
N VAL A 107 10.21 2.41 -4.00
CA VAL A 107 9.43 3.63 -3.77
C VAL A 107 10.01 4.75 -4.60
N TYR A 108 9.16 5.39 -5.38
CA TYR A 108 9.56 6.53 -6.21
C TYR A 108 8.75 7.75 -5.76
N MET A 109 9.45 8.84 -5.46
CA MET A 109 8.84 10.11 -5.12
C MET A 109 8.98 11.06 -6.29
N LYS A 110 7.98 11.91 -6.48
CA LYS A 110 8.07 12.97 -7.48
C LYS A 110 8.50 14.27 -6.82
#